data_36bd1e4f1492c13184335f552a07a196
#
_entry.id   36bd1e4f1492c13184335f552a07a196
#
_cell.length_a   1.000
_cell.length_b   1.000
_cell.length_c   1.000
_cell.angle_alpha   90.00
_cell.angle_beta   90.00
_cell.angle_gamma   90.00
#
_symmetry.space_group_name_H-M   'P 1'
#
loop_
_entity.id
_entity.type
_entity.pdbx_description
1 polymer ?
#
loop_
_entity_poly.entity_id
_entity_poly.type
_entity_poly.pdbx_seq_one_letter_code
_entity_poly.pdbx_strand_id
1 'polypeptide(L)'
;PPPSTTCGHSGDHTPPPPPSTTCVRTSFFHVRSLSKIRPYLTRKAACSVAVSLVLSRLDYCNSLLAGLPQMQIKRLQAVQNAAARVVTRSRKTDHITPILKQLHWLPVAERVKHKVLSLAFRAVRENRPAYLTDLIRLYCPSRSLRSADQSLLAVPGPRVVKTKRYGQRAFSYIATILWNALPRNIRETNSISSFRSSLKTFLFSQ
;
A
#
# COMPACT_ATOMS: atom_id res chain seq x y z
N PRO A 1 -24.44 -14.01 59.03
CA PRO A 1 -23.58 -13.52 57.94
C PRO A 1 -23.98 -14.19 56.62
N PRO A 2 -24.27 -13.42 55.56
CA PRO A 2 -24.61 -13.99 54.26
C PRO A 2 -23.34 -14.41 53.50
N PRO A 3 -23.42 -15.42 52.62
CA PRO A 3 -22.27 -15.91 51.88
C PRO A 3 -21.89 -14.92 50.76
N SER A 4 -20.60 -14.65 50.66
CA SER A 4 -19.96 -13.83 49.61
C SER A 4 -19.96 -14.59 48.29
N THR A 5 -20.75 -14.13 47.33
CA THR A 5 -20.74 -14.60 45.95
C THR A 5 -19.58 -13.91 45.21
N THR A 6 -18.45 -14.59 45.08
CA THR A 6 -17.35 -14.19 44.18
C THR A 6 -17.73 -14.54 42.76
N CYS A 7 -18.21 -13.54 41.98
CA CYS A 7 -18.30 -13.63 40.54
C CYS A 7 -16.89 -13.49 39.94
N GLY A 8 -16.25 -14.62 39.63
CA GLY A 8 -15.05 -14.68 38.87
C GLY A 8 -15.39 -14.38 37.40
N HIS A 9 -15.21 -13.12 36.95
CA HIS A 9 -15.21 -12.75 35.55
C HIS A 9 -13.79 -12.95 35.03
N SER A 10 -13.49 -14.16 34.57
CA SER A 10 -12.33 -14.39 33.73
C SER A 10 -12.61 -13.80 32.31
N GLY A 11 -12.38 -12.50 32.20
CA GLY A 11 -12.38 -11.80 30.92
C GLY A 11 -11.21 -12.33 30.11
N ASP A 12 -11.53 -13.09 29.09
CA ASP A 12 -10.60 -13.58 28.06
C ASP A 12 -10.09 -12.36 27.28
N HIS A 13 -9.02 -11.71 27.78
CA HIS A 13 -8.35 -10.59 27.12
C HIS A 13 -7.48 -11.09 25.96
N THR A 14 -8.09 -11.74 24.99
CA THR A 14 -7.42 -11.94 23.70
C THR A 14 -7.26 -10.57 23.04
N PRO A 15 -6.03 -10.11 22.77
CA PRO A 15 -5.83 -8.82 22.11
C PRO A 15 -6.56 -8.82 20.78
N PRO A 16 -7.18 -7.69 20.38
CA PRO A 16 -7.90 -7.61 19.12
C PRO A 16 -6.97 -8.00 17.95
N PRO A 17 -7.47 -8.77 16.99
CA PRO A 17 -6.67 -9.22 15.86
C PRO A 17 -6.08 -8.00 15.12
N PRO A 18 -4.86 -8.09 14.61
CA PRO A 18 -4.24 -6.97 13.92
C PRO A 18 -5.12 -6.51 12.75
N PRO A 19 -5.18 -5.20 12.45
CA PRO A 19 -6.10 -4.61 11.48
C PRO A 19 -6.02 -5.26 10.08
N SER A 20 -4.86 -5.79 9.72
CA SER A 20 -4.68 -6.60 8.50
C SER A 20 -5.53 -7.87 8.49
N THR A 21 -5.71 -8.54 9.61
CA THR A 21 -6.51 -9.78 9.72
C THR A 21 -7.99 -9.51 9.52
N THR A 22 -8.52 -8.45 10.14
CA THR A 22 -9.92 -8.03 9.97
C THR A 22 -10.19 -7.61 8.52
N CYS A 23 -9.31 -6.83 7.92
CA CYS A 23 -9.40 -6.43 6.51
C CYS A 23 -9.43 -7.66 5.59
N VAL A 24 -8.56 -8.65 5.80
CA VAL A 24 -8.51 -9.89 5.01
C VAL A 24 -9.81 -10.67 5.12
N ARG A 25 -10.33 -10.90 6.34
CA ARG A 25 -11.60 -11.65 6.56
C ARG A 25 -12.78 -11.00 5.85
N THR A 26 -12.95 -9.70 6.06
CA THR A 26 -14.05 -8.94 5.43
C THR A 26 -13.93 -8.91 3.91
N SER A 27 -12.73 -8.75 3.40
CA SER A 27 -12.49 -8.75 1.94
C SER A 27 -12.78 -10.13 1.32
N PHE A 28 -12.41 -11.23 1.96
CA PHE A 28 -12.79 -12.57 1.48
C PHE A 28 -14.30 -12.82 1.52
N PHE A 29 -15.02 -12.27 2.51
CA PHE A 29 -16.48 -12.30 2.52
C PHE A 29 -17.05 -11.64 1.27
N HIS A 30 -16.58 -10.43 0.91
CA HIS A 30 -17.03 -9.75 -0.30
C HIS A 30 -16.64 -10.49 -1.59
N VAL A 31 -15.46 -11.11 -1.65
CA VAL A 31 -15.06 -11.96 -2.79
C VAL A 31 -16.01 -13.15 -2.97
N ARG A 32 -16.40 -13.82 -1.87
CA ARG A 32 -17.38 -14.92 -1.90
C ARG A 32 -18.76 -14.43 -2.36
N SER A 33 -19.22 -13.29 -1.86
CA SER A 33 -20.49 -12.69 -2.28
C SER A 33 -20.48 -12.35 -3.77
N LEU A 34 -19.39 -11.74 -4.25
CA LEU A 34 -19.21 -11.45 -5.68
C LEU A 34 -19.19 -12.72 -6.52
N SER A 35 -18.56 -13.78 -6.04
CA SER A 35 -18.53 -15.09 -6.74
C SER A 35 -19.92 -15.66 -6.99
N LYS A 36 -20.84 -15.52 -6.04
CA LYS A 36 -22.24 -16.01 -6.17
C LYS A 36 -23.02 -15.25 -7.26
N ILE A 37 -22.83 -13.94 -7.36
CA ILE A 37 -23.54 -13.10 -8.33
C ILE A 37 -22.80 -12.96 -9.67
N ARG A 38 -21.54 -13.44 -9.73
CA ARG A 38 -20.68 -13.33 -10.92
C ARG A 38 -21.30 -13.88 -12.22
N PRO A 39 -22.09 -14.97 -12.24
CA PRO A 39 -22.74 -15.46 -13.45
C PRO A 39 -23.66 -14.43 -14.11
N TYR A 40 -24.30 -13.59 -13.32
CA TYR A 40 -25.29 -12.58 -13.76
C TYR A 40 -24.67 -11.24 -14.12
N LEU A 41 -23.35 -11.07 -13.93
CA LEU A 41 -22.65 -9.80 -14.17
C LEU A 41 -21.82 -9.86 -15.44
N THR A 42 -21.81 -8.74 -16.17
CA THR A 42 -20.79 -8.50 -17.20
C THR A 42 -19.41 -8.40 -16.56
N ARG A 43 -18.35 -8.61 -17.34
CA ARG A 43 -16.97 -8.46 -16.82
C ARG A 43 -16.71 -7.05 -16.28
N LYS A 44 -17.23 -6.01 -16.95
CA LYS A 44 -17.09 -4.61 -16.53
C LYS A 44 -17.78 -4.36 -15.19
N ALA A 45 -19.03 -4.81 -15.03
CA ALA A 45 -19.77 -4.68 -13.78
C ALA A 45 -19.08 -5.43 -12.62
N ALA A 46 -18.65 -6.67 -12.85
CA ALA A 46 -17.92 -7.45 -11.86
C ALA A 46 -16.60 -6.77 -11.43
N CYS A 47 -15.88 -6.16 -12.38
CA CYS A 47 -14.68 -5.37 -12.08
C CYS A 47 -15.01 -4.16 -11.20
N SER A 48 -16.05 -3.39 -11.51
CA SER A 48 -16.48 -2.23 -10.72
C SER A 48 -16.86 -2.63 -9.29
N VAL A 49 -17.63 -3.71 -9.12
CA VAL A 49 -17.99 -4.24 -7.80
C VAL A 49 -16.76 -4.71 -7.02
N ALA A 50 -15.82 -5.42 -7.67
CA ALA A 50 -14.59 -5.86 -7.04
C ALA A 50 -13.73 -4.67 -6.59
N VAL A 51 -13.62 -3.62 -7.40
CA VAL A 51 -12.90 -2.39 -7.04
C VAL A 51 -13.56 -1.72 -5.84
N SER A 52 -14.87 -1.55 -5.86
CA SER A 52 -15.61 -0.84 -4.80
C SER A 52 -15.60 -1.59 -3.46
N LEU A 53 -15.78 -2.91 -3.46
CA LEU A 53 -15.96 -3.69 -2.23
C LEU A 53 -14.67 -4.32 -1.69
N VAL A 54 -13.72 -4.64 -2.57
CA VAL A 54 -12.50 -5.36 -2.18
C VAL A 54 -11.28 -4.44 -2.27
N LEU A 55 -11.00 -3.88 -3.46
CA LEU A 55 -9.78 -3.08 -3.64
C LEU A 55 -9.79 -1.78 -2.83
N SER A 56 -10.95 -1.13 -2.69
CA SER A 56 -11.09 0.07 -1.86
C SER A 56 -10.65 -0.19 -0.40
N ARG A 57 -10.96 -1.37 0.14
CA ARG A 57 -10.54 -1.78 1.49
C ARG A 57 -9.05 -2.07 1.58
N LEU A 58 -8.47 -2.67 0.54
CA LEU A 58 -7.01 -2.89 0.46
C LEU A 58 -6.26 -1.57 0.30
N ASP A 59 -6.88 -0.57 -0.35
CA ASP A 59 -6.28 0.76 -0.56
C ASP A 59 -6.51 1.73 0.60
N TYR A 60 -7.47 1.44 1.47
CA TYR A 60 -7.71 2.26 2.65
C TYR A 60 -6.48 2.23 3.56
N CYS A 61 -5.89 3.41 3.76
CA CYS A 61 -4.67 3.58 4.55
C CYS A 61 -3.49 2.66 4.14
N ASN A 62 -3.40 2.26 2.87
CA ASN A 62 -2.37 1.32 2.42
C ASN A 62 -0.94 1.84 2.58
N SER A 63 -0.73 3.16 2.67
CA SER A 63 0.58 3.75 3.00
C SER A 63 1.10 3.30 4.37
N LEU A 64 0.22 2.99 5.33
CA LEU A 64 0.60 2.44 6.65
C LEU A 64 1.10 0.98 6.57
N LEU A 65 0.83 0.31 5.45
CA LEU A 65 1.32 -1.05 5.19
C LEU A 65 2.79 -1.06 4.71
N ALA A 66 3.37 0.11 4.46
CA ALA A 66 4.76 0.23 4.06
C ALA A 66 5.69 -0.32 5.15
N GLY A 67 6.65 -1.15 4.74
CA GLY A 67 7.58 -1.81 5.68
C GLY A 67 6.97 -2.94 6.51
N LEU A 68 5.74 -3.40 6.23
CA LEU A 68 5.20 -4.61 6.86
C LEU A 68 5.96 -5.87 6.42
N PRO A 69 6.01 -6.90 7.30
CA PRO A 69 6.55 -8.20 6.93
C PRO A 69 5.87 -8.78 5.70
N GLN A 70 6.65 -9.43 4.84
CA GLN A 70 6.16 -10.02 3.59
C GLN A 70 4.96 -10.99 3.78
N MET A 71 4.89 -11.67 4.92
CA MET A 71 3.77 -12.55 5.25
C MET A 71 2.43 -11.80 5.27
N GLN A 72 2.40 -10.58 5.83
CA GLN A 72 1.19 -9.77 5.89
C GLN A 72 0.80 -9.27 4.48
N ILE A 73 1.77 -8.83 3.70
CA ILE A 73 1.55 -8.42 2.31
C ILE A 73 1.04 -9.60 1.46
N LYS A 74 1.59 -10.81 1.64
CA LYS A 74 1.11 -12.03 0.95
C LYS A 74 -0.35 -12.35 1.27
N ARG A 75 -0.80 -12.14 2.51
CA ARG A 75 -2.22 -12.33 2.89
C ARG A 75 -3.15 -11.37 2.16
N LEU A 76 -2.77 -10.10 2.07
CA LEU A 76 -3.52 -9.09 1.31
C LEU A 76 -3.50 -9.38 -0.19
N GLN A 77 -2.34 -9.81 -0.71
CA GLN A 77 -2.20 -10.23 -2.11
C GLN A 77 -3.10 -11.42 -2.47
N ALA A 78 -3.27 -12.37 -1.55
CA ALA A 78 -4.16 -13.50 -1.76
C ALA A 78 -5.63 -13.06 -1.96
N VAL A 79 -6.07 -12.04 -1.23
CA VAL A 79 -7.41 -11.44 -1.42
C VAL A 79 -7.54 -10.82 -2.81
N GLN A 80 -6.55 -10.01 -3.22
CA GLN A 80 -6.54 -9.40 -4.55
C GLN A 80 -6.55 -10.45 -5.66
N ASN A 81 -5.75 -11.50 -5.52
CA ASN A 81 -5.70 -12.60 -6.47
C ASN A 81 -7.04 -13.34 -6.58
N ALA A 82 -7.70 -13.58 -5.45
CA ALA A 82 -9.02 -14.20 -5.44
C ALA A 82 -10.06 -13.32 -6.14
N ALA A 83 -10.07 -12.02 -5.86
CA ALA A 83 -10.96 -11.07 -6.54
C ALA A 83 -10.71 -11.03 -8.05
N ALA A 84 -9.45 -10.99 -8.49
CA ALA A 84 -9.08 -10.98 -9.90
C ALA A 84 -9.57 -12.24 -10.62
N ARG A 85 -9.38 -13.41 -10.01
CA ARG A 85 -9.87 -14.69 -10.59
C ARG A 85 -11.40 -14.74 -10.70
N VAL A 86 -12.12 -14.23 -9.70
CA VAL A 86 -13.59 -14.15 -9.76
C VAL A 86 -14.02 -13.23 -10.91
N VAL A 87 -13.43 -12.06 -11.07
CA VAL A 87 -13.75 -11.11 -12.13
C VAL A 87 -13.49 -11.70 -13.52
N THR A 88 -12.38 -12.40 -13.73
CA THR A 88 -11.98 -12.96 -15.02
C THR A 88 -12.51 -14.38 -15.27
N ARG A 89 -13.09 -15.04 -14.27
CA ARG A 89 -13.49 -16.46 -14.29
C ARG A 89 -12.31 -17.40 -14.56
N SER A 90 -11.11 -17.02 -14.12
CA SER A 90 -9.89 -17.82 -14.29
C SER A 90 -9.77 -18.91 -13.24
N ARG A 91 -9.07 -20.00 -13.58
CA ARG A 91 -8.85 -21.15 -12.70
C ARG A 91 -7.84 -20.83 -11.59
N LYS A 92 -7.83 -21.62 -10.52
CA LYS A 92 -6.84 -21.47 -9.43
C LYS A 92 -5.40 -21.72 -9.92
N THR A 93 -5.23 -22.57 -10.91
CA THR A 93 -3.96 -22.97 -11.52
C THR A 93 -3.37 -21.92 -12.45
N ASP A 94 -4.19 -20.98 -12.94
CA ASP A 94 -3.73 -19.97 -13.89
C ASP A 94 -2.76 -18.99 -13.20
N HIS A 95 -1.71 -18.60 -13.93
CA HIS A 95 -0.77 -17.59 -13.45
C HIS A 95 -1.47 -16.26 -13.23
N ILE A 96 -1.27 -15.67 -12.04
CA ILE A 96 -2.01 -14.46 -11.64
C ILE A 96 -1.48 -13.19 -12.29
N THR A 97 -0.18 -13.12 -12.58
CA THR A 97 0.47 -11.91 -13.11
C THR A 97 -0.16 -11.39 -14.40
N PRO A 98 -0.41 -12.22 -15.44
CA PRO A 98 -1.08 -11.74 -16.66
C PRO A 98 -2.51 -11.29 -16.38
N ILE A 99 -3.22 -11.93 -15.45
CA ILE A 99 -4.58 -11.54 -15.08
C ILE A 99 -4.59 -10.15 -14.43
N LEU A 100 -3.67 -9.87 -13.51
CA LEU A 100 -3.55 -8.56 -12.88
C LEU A 100 -3.17 -7.48 -13.91
N LYS A 101 -2.25 -7.78 -14.83
CA LYS A 101 -1.87 -6.88 -15.93
C LYS A 101 -3.07 -6.56 -16.83
N GLN A 102 -3.86 -7.57 -17.22
CA GLN A 102 -5.07 -7.40 -18.03
C GLN A 102 -6.15 -6.54 -17.34
N LEU A 103 -6.24 -6.62 -16.00
CA LEU A 103 -7.14 -5.80 -15.21
C LEU A 103 -6.56 -4.42 -14.87
N HIS A 104 -5.30 -4.15 -15.24
CA HIS A 104 -4.54 -2.98 -14.81
C HIS A 104 -4.46 -2.80 -13.29
N TRP A 105 -4.42 -3.90 -12.55
CA TRP A 105 -4.32 -3.92 -11.10
C TRP A 105 -2.87 -4.13 -10.67
N LEU A 106 -2.26 -3.11 -10.10
CA LEU A 106 -0.95 -3.24 -9.45
C LEU A 106 -1.03 -4.25 -8.30
N PRO A 107 -0.02 -5.12 -8.11
CA PRO A 107 0.12 -5.94 -6.90
C PRO A 107 0.09 -5.09 -5.62
N VAL A 108 -0.33 -5.68 -4.50
CA VAL A 108 -0.51 -4.94 -3.23
C VAL A 108 0.77 -4.21 -2.81
N ALA A 109 1.93 -4.85 -2.91
CA ALA A 109 3.21 -4.21 -2.58
C ALA A 109 3.46 -2.95 -3.42
N GLU A 110 3.21 -3.04 -4.73
CA GLU A 110 3.41 -1.94 -5.66
C GLU A 110 2.35 -0.83 -5.48
N ARG A 111 1.13 -1.18 -5.06
CA ARG A 111 0.09 -0.21 -4.69
C ARG A 111 0.51 0.62 -3.46
N VAL A 112 1.13 -0.03 -2.48
CA VAL A 112 1.69 0.65 -1.30
C VAL A 112 2.79 1.63 -1.72
N LYS A 113 3.75 1.19 -2.53
CA LYS A 113 4.81 2.06 -3.07
C LYS A 113 4.22 3.22 -3.87
N HIS A 114 3.26 2.95 -4.75
CA HIS A 114 2.58 3.98 -5.54
C HIS A 114 1.91 5.03 -4.66
N LYS A 115 1.26 4.63 -3.57
CA LYS A 115 0.61 5.57 -2.63
C LYS A 115 1.63 6.42 -1.89
N VAL A 116 2.67 5.79 -1.32
CA VAL A 116 3.75 6.49 -0.60
C VAL A 116 4.44 7.50 -1.50
N LEU A 117 4.80 7.09 -2.72
CA LEU A 117 5.46 7.96 -3.70
C LEU A 117 4.54 9.09 -4.21
N SER A 118 3.23 8.84 -4.35
CA SER A 118 2.27 9.90 -4.68
C SER A 118 2.13 10.94 -3.57
N LEU A 119 2.25 10.53 -2.30
CA LEU A 119 2.26 11.44 -1.16
C LEU A 119 3.59 12.20 -1.10
N ALA A 120 4.72 11.54 -1.34
CA ALA A 120 6.04 12.17 -1.40
C ALA A 120 6.10 13.23 -2.52
N PHE A 121 5.58 12.93 -3.71
CA PHE A 121 5.51 13.89 -4.82
C PHE A 121 4.76 15.16 -4.40
N ARG A 122 3.58 15.02 -3.78
CA ARG A 122 2.81 16.16 -3.30
C ARG A 122 3.55 16.98 -2.24
N ALA A 123 4.20 16.31 -1.31
CA ALA A 123 4.98 16.98 -0.28
C ALA A 123 6.16 17.76 -0.87
N VAL A 124 6.86 17.19 -1.88
CA VAL A 124 8.04 17.79 -2.50
C VAL A 124 7.69 18.91 -3.49
N ARG A 125 6.64 18.71 -4.32
CA ARG A 125 6.31 19.62 -5.43
C ARG A 125 5.20 20.60 -5.13
N GLU A 126 4.20 20.16 -4.36
CA GLU A 126 3.00 20.96 -4.06
C GLU A 126 3.04 21.55 -2.63
N ASN A 127 4.03 21.19 -1.81
CA ASN A 127 4.12 21.51 -0.38
C ASN A 127 2.83 21.16 0.39
N ARG A 128 2.20 20.04 0.00
CA ARG A 128 0.94 19.57 0.59
C ARG A 128 0.95 18.07 0.86
N PRO A 129 0.37 17.63 1.97
CA PRO A 129 -0.03 18.42 3.13
C PRO A 129 1.20 18.86 3.95
N ALA A 130 1.09 19.99 4.66
CA ALA A 130 2.21 20.61 5.37
C ALA A 130 2.95 19.64 6.32
N TYR A 131 2.19 18.85 7.10
CA TYR A 131 2.78 17.87 8.03
C TYR A 131 3.64 16.78 7.38
N LEU A 132 3.43 16.47 6.09
CA LEU A 132 4.31 15.55 5.35
C LEU A 132 5.51 16.27 4.76
N THR A 133 5.35 17.54 4.38
CA THR A 133 6.44 18.37 3.85
C THR A 133 7.51 18.55 4.91
N ASP A 134 7.15 18.77 6.17
CA ASP A 134 8.07 18.92 7.29
C ASP A 134 8.90 17.64 7.58
N LEU A 135 8.40 16.49 7.16
CA LEU A 135 9.07 15.19 7.34
C LEU A 135 10.07 14.86 6.23
N ILE A 136 10.03 15.58 5.11
CA ILE A 136 10.85 15.31 3.93
C ILE A 136 11.75 16.51 3.66
N ARG A 137 13.03 16.26 3.46
CA ARG A 137 13.99 17.31 3.13
C ARG A 137 14.67 16.99 1.81
N LEU A 138 14.82 17.99 0.95
CA LEU A 138 15.66 17.87 -0.25
C LEU A 138 17.12 17.69 0.17
N TYR A 139 17.82 16.85 -0.58
CA TYR A 139 19.25 16.65 -0.38
C TYR A 139 20.01 17.83 -0.96
N CYS A 140 20.68 18.59 -0.09
CA CYS A 140 21.60 19.66 -0.46
C CYS A 140 23.03 19.18 -0.16
N PRO A 141 23.85 18.85 -1.17
CA PRO A 141 25.23 18.47 -0.94
C PRO A 141 26.06 19.67 -0.44
N SER A 142 27.00 19.41 0.46
CA SER A 142 27.90 20.43 1.00
C SER A 142 28.93 20.93 -0.03
N ARG A 143 29.10 20.19 -1.13
CA ARG A 143 29.99 20.56 -2.25
C ARG A 143 29.19 20.46 -3.55
N SER A 144 29.55 21.24 -4.57
CA SER A 144 28.96 21.13 -5.90
C SER A 144 29.27 19.73 -6.50
N LEU A 145 28.32 18.85 -6.46
CA LEU A 145 28.39 17.51 -7.04
C LEU A 145 27.49 17.44 -8.27
N ARG A 146 27.85 16.58 -9.24
CA ARG A 146 27.02 16.30 -10.43
C ARG A 146 25.62 15.78 -10.07
N SER A 147 25.42 15.28 -8.83
CA SER A 147 24.15 14.80 -8.32
C SER A 147 23.30 15.88 -7.63
N ALA A 148 23.80 17.12 -7.51
CA ALA A 148 23.07 18.21 -6.84
C ALA A 148 21.68 18.47 -7.47
N ASP A 149 21.61 18.39 -8.81
CA ASP A 149 20.39 18.69 -9.58
C ASP A 149 19.42 17.50 -9.75
N GLN A 150 19.66 16.39 -9.05
CA GLN A 150 18.86 15.16 -9.24
C GLN A 150 17.55 15.13 -8.45
N SER A 151 17.15 16.20 -7.78
CA SER A 151 15.94 16.25 -6.94
C SER A 151 15.86 15.07 -5.95
N LEU A 152 16.98 14.70 -5.35
CA LEU A 152 17.06 13.63 -4.36
C LEU A 152 16.56 14.13 -2.99
N LEU A 153 16.13 13.18 -2.15
CA LEU A 153 15.74 13.46 -0.78
C LEU A 153 16.82 13.02 0.21
N ALA A 154 17.00 13.80 1.26
CA ALA A 154 17.94 13.51 2.33
C ALA A 154 17.45 12.32 3.16
N VAL A 155 18.20 11.23 3.19
CA VAL A 155 17.86 10.05 4.00
C VAL A 155 18.08 10.39 5.47
N PRO A 156 17.05 10.21 6.34
CA PRO A 156 17.20 10.43 7.78
C PRO A 156 18.31 9.55 8.36
N GLY A 157 19.22 10.17 9.09
CA GLY A 157 20.36 9.48 9.69
C GLY A 157 19.95 8.50 10.79
N PRO A 158 20.88 7.61 11.22
CA PRO A 158 20.61 6.57 12.22
C PRO A 158 20.19 7.11 13.59
N ARG A 159 20.52 8.38 13.91
CA ARG A 159 20.04 9.04 15.14
C ARG A 159 18.55 9.30 15.14
N VAL A 160 17.93 9.49 13.97
CA VAL A 160 16.47 9.69 13.81
C VAL A 160 15.76 8.35 13.70
N VAL A 161 16.38 7.37 13.04
CA VAL A 161 15.85 6.01 12.81
C VAL A 161 16.38 5.05 13.87
N LYS A 162 16.02 5.29 15.13
CA LYS A 162 16.53 4.53 16.29
C LYS A 162 16.25 3.03 16.29
N THR A 163 15.23 2.55 15.59
CA THR A 163 14.84 1.15 15.58
C THR A 163 14.61 0.62 14.17
N LYS A 164 15.23 -0.56 13.87
CA LYS A 164 14.99 -1.26 12.59
C LYS A 164 13.51 -1.60 12.36
N ARG A 165 12.76 -1.88 13.43
CA ARG A 165 11.37 -2.36 13.32
C ARG A 165 10.36 -1.24 13.09
N TYR A 166 10.52 -0.09 13.74
CA TYR A 166 9.55 1.03 13.67
C TYR A 166 10.10 2.24 12.94
N GLY A 167 11.36 2.61 13.17
CA GLY A 167 11.97 3.78 12.54
C GLY A 167 12.09 3.64 11.02
N GLN A 168 12.46 2.46 10.52
CA GLN A 168 12.53 2.20 9.08
C GLN A 168 11.14 2.15 8.40
N ARG A 169 10.05 2.08 9.17
CA ARG A 169 8.67 2.17 8.68
C ARG A 169 8.13 3.59 8.68
N ALA A 170 8.85 4.54 9.26
CA ALA A 170 8.46 5.94 9.24
C ALA A 170 8.37 6.45 7.80
N PHE A 171 7.35 7.27 7.52
CA PHE A 171 7.13 7.84 6.20
C PHE A 171 8.37 8.58 5.68
N SER A 172 9.02 9.38 6.54
CA SER A 172 10.25 10.11 6.22
C SER A 172 11.38 9.21 5.70
N TYR A 173 11.50 7.99 6.20
CA TYR A 173 12.52 7.03 5.77
C TYR A 173 12.10 6.28 4.50
N ILE A 174 10.92 5.64 4.51
CA ILE A 174 10.45 4.82 3.38
C ILE A 174 10.24 5.68 2.14
N ALA A 175 9.59 6.84 2.27
CA ALA A 175 9.35 7.75 1.16
C ALA A 175 10.66 8.19 0.51
N THR A 176 11.65 8.52 1.32
CA THR A 176 12.98 8.96 0.84
C THR A 176 13.71 7.84 0.09
N ILE A 177 13.73 6.62 0.63
CA ILE A 177 14.37 5.46 -0.04
C ILE A 177 13.68 5.16 -1.36
N LEU A 178 12.34 5.06 -1.36
CA LEU A 178 11.57 4.77 -2.57
C LEU A 178 11.71 5.88 -3.61
N TRP A 179 11.73 7.16 -3.19
CA TRP A 179 11.91 8.30 -4.07
C TRP A 179 13.27 8.30 -4.76
N ASN A 180 14.33 8.09 -3.99
CA ASN A 180 15.70 8.08 -4.50
C ASN A 180 15.98 6.89 -5.45
N ALA A 181 15.21 5.81 -5.31
CA ALA A 181 15.26 4.66 -6.22
C ALA A 181 14.52 4.88 -7.56
N LEU A 182 13.72 5.95 -7.68
CA LEU A 182 13.02 6.25 -8.93
C LEU A 182 13.98 6.78 -10.00
N PRO A 183 13.74 6.47 -11.30
CA PRO A 183 14.41 7.11 -12.41
C PRO A 183 14.20 8.64 -12.40
N ARG A 184 15.22 9.38 -12.86
CA ARG A 184 15.21 10.84 -12.90
C ARG A 184 14.01 11.40 -13.67
N ASN A 185 13.69 10.83 -14.84
CA ASN A 185 12.57 11.26 -15.69
C ASN A 185 11.21 11.22 -14.97
N ILE A 186 11.01 10.29 -14.01
CA ILE A 186 9.79 10.20 -13.22
C ILE A 186 9.80 11.26 -12.11
N ARG A 187 10.93 11.45 -11.42
CA ARG A 187 11.06 12.44 -10.33
C ARG A 187 10.88 13.89 -10.80
N GLU A 188 11.31 14.20 -12.03
CA GLU A 188 11.25 15.55 -12.61
C GLU A 188 9.94 15.87 -13.31
N THR A 189 8.95 14.99 -13.25
CA THR A 189 7.62 15.23 -13.81
C THR A 189 6.95 16.44 -13.16
N ASN A 190 6.29 17.28 -13.96
CA ASN A 190 5.73 18.55 -13.50
C ASN A 190 4.33 18.42 -12.87
N SER A 191 3.55 17.38 -13.20
CA SER A 191 2.20 17.21 -12.69
C SER A 191 1.98 15.89 -11.96
N ILE A 192 1.12 15.91 -10.93
CA ILE A 192 0.77 14.70 -10.18
C ILE A 192 0.08 13.64 -11.06
N SER A 193 -0.68 14.03 -12.07
CA SER A 193 -1.35 13.13 -12.99
C SER A 193 -0.34 12.38 -13.86
N SER A 194 0.58 13.10 -14.50
CA SER A 194 1.67 12.51 -15.29
C SER A 194 2.59 11.65 -14.44
N PHE A 195 2.96 12.13 -13.24
CA PHE A 195 3.74 11.36 -12.28
C PHE A 195 3.10 10.02 -11.96
N ARG A 196 1.80 9.99 -11.58
CA ARG A 196 1.08 8.76 -11.26
C ARG A 196 1.01 7.79 -12.42
N SER A 197 0.80 8.29 -13.63
CA SER A 197 0.75 7.47 -14.84
C SER A 197 2.11 6.82 -15.11
N SER A 198 3.19 7.61 -15.15
CA SER A 198 4.56 7.14 -15.37
C SER A 198 5.01 6.17 -14.27
N LEU A 199 4.69 6.51 -13.01
CA LEU A 199 4.98 5.66 -11.86
C LEU A 199 4.25 4.31 -11.95
N LYS A 200 2.96 4.32 -12.34
CA LYS A 200 2.20 3.09 -12.51
C LYS A 200 2.81 2.19 -13.57
N THR A 201 3.19 2.75 -14.71
CA THR A 201 3.87 2.02 -15.79
C THR A 201 5.20 1.43 -15.32
N PHE A 202 6.01 2.22 -14.64
CA PHE A 202 7.28 1.77 -14.07
C PHE A 202 7.11 0.62 -13.09
N LEU A 203 6.13 0.70 -12.19
CA LEU A 203 5.86 -0.36 -11.20
C LEU A 203 5.27 -1.64 -11.81
N PHE A 204 4.67 -1.58 -13.01
CA PHE A 204 4.24 -2.76 -13.75
C PHE A 204 5.37 -3.45 -14.50
N SER A 205 6.49 -2.77 -14.74
CA SER A 205 7.66 -3.30 -15.46
C SER A 205 8.67 -3.99 -14.53
N GLN A 206 8.51 -3.83 -13.21
CA GLN A 206 9.33 -4.51 -12.19
C GLN A 206 8.78 -5.91 -11.89
#